data_5d98b33a60800bd03ac6a32f27a145de
#
_entry.id   5d98b33a60800bd03ac6a32f27a145de
#
_cell.length_a   1.000
_cell.length_b   1.000
_cell.length_c   1.000
_cell.angle_alpha   90.00
_cell.angle_beta   90.00
_cell.angle_gamma   90.00
#
_symmetry.space_group_name_H-M   'P 1'
#
loop_
_entity.id
_entity.type
_entity.pdbx_description
1 polymer ?
#
loop_
_entity_poly.entity_id
_entity_poly.type
_entity_poly.pdbx_seq_one_letter_code
_entity_poly.pdbx_strand_id
1 'polypeptide(L)'
;MNSKDVDQNSSELNIEGTGTSRRKFVAASAGTVAAATILGVGATKASAAVAPPEPESPDTSVRWNTQPGDLYNEKRGYGDEDVTGWKGRYIYGPTVGIIQLPANIPMLPGDVGNPTTFDFPVLYELIEEIDPFWVLAAEPHPVVMEKVIAACKRLTMQGVRSIIGNCGFFANYQPEVAKSLDPGVQFFNGSLMQVPMLLTSVGADKKVGVMTASKKLLEPSPALKNSGVSAEDMKRVVIYGNEDGEQMNLITGETGQFNPKALEKELVDLAKRMIEEHPDVGAIVLECTEFPPYAHAIQHAVRRSVWDFVTMANFMHAGAMQTPYTGWML
;
A
#
# COMPACT_ATOMS: atom_id res chain seq x y z
N MET A 1 43.54 -26.27 -49.50
CA MET A 1 42.56 -26.56 -50.58
C MET A 1 41.25 -25.89 -50.19
N ASN A 2 41.10 -24.76 -50.75
CA ASN A 2 39.91 -24.18 -51.42
C ASN A 2 38.59 -24.19 -50.59
N SER A 3 38.12 -23.07 -50.14
CA SER A 3 37.63 -21.81 -50.76
C SER A 3 36.24 -21.99 -51.36
N LYS A 4 35.28 -21.19 -50.91
CA LYS A 4 34.43 -20.19 -51.57
C LYS A 4 33.08 -20.13 -50.91
N ASP A 5 32.76 -19.00 -50.33
CA ASP A 5 31.92 -17.91 -50.87
C ASP A 5 30.53 -18.31 -51.27
N VAL A 6 29.56 -17.66 -50.65
CA VAL A 6 28.38 -17.01 -51.28
C VAL A 6 27.56 -16.35 -50.16
N ASP A 7 27.64 -15.12 -50.05
CA ASP A 7 26.86 -13.98 -50.51
C ASP A 7 25.73 -13.50 -49.60
N GLN A 8 25.89 -12.24 -49.31
CA GLN A 8 25.01 -11.26 -48.74
C GLN A 8 23.59 -11.29 -49.30
N ASN A 9 22.62 -11.10 -48.48
CA ASN A 9 21.51 -10.24 -48.83
C ASN A 9 20.96 -9.49 -47.59
N SER A 10 21.38 -8.26 -47.47
CA SER A 10 20.81 -7.23 -46.62
C SER A 10 19.47 -6.77 -47.24
N SER A 11 18.41 -6.89 -46.50
CA SER A 11 17.20 -6.10 -46.75
C SER A 11 16.94 -5.25 -45.50
N GLU A 12 17.40 -4.01 -45.56
CA GLU A 12 16.99 -2.93 -44.69
C GLU A 12 15.47 -2.71 -44.80
N LEU A 13 14.74 -2.94 -43.74
CA LEU A 13 13.38 -2.43 -43.59
C LEU A 13 13.47 -1.17 -42.73
N ASN A 14 13.55 -0.05 -43.44
CA ASN A 14 13.32 1.29 -42.89
C ASN A 14 11.85 1.37 -42.44
N ILE A 15 11.62 1.35 -41.12
CA ILE A 15 10.36 1.80 -40.53
C ILE A 15 10.61 3.16 -39.95
N GLU A 16 10.28 4.21 -40.70
CA GLU A 16 10.11 5.55 -40.18
C GLU A 16 8.98 5.56 -39.15
N GLY A 17 9.33 5.51 -37.88
CA GLY A 17 8.43 5.73 -36.77
C GLY A 17 8.16 7.21 -36.58
N THR A 18 6.99 7.66 -37.00
CA THR A 18 6.47 8.98 -36.64
C THR A 18 6.17 9.03 -35.16
N GLY A 19 7.16 9.45 -34.38
CA GLY A 19 7.02 9.76 -32.96
C GLY A 19 6.18 11.00 -32.76
N THR A 20 4.89 10.86 -32.52
CA THR A 20 4.06 11.95 -32.00
C THR A 20 4.25 12.07 -30.49
N SER A 21 5.11 12.97 -30.14
CA SER A 21 5.37 13.42 -28.75
C SER A 21 4.07 13.87 -28.08
N ARG A 22 3.73 13.20 -26.95
CA ARG A 22 2.63 13.59 -26.03
C ARG A 22 2.82 14.92 -25.29
N ARG A 23 3.77 15.76 -25.75
CA ARG A 23 4.10 17.07 -25.11
C ARG A 23 3.44 18.29 -25.73
N LYS A 24 2.40 18.16 -26.55
CA LYS A 24 1.75 19.32 -27.22
C LYS A 24 0.27 19.52 -26.90
N PHE A 25 -0.23 19.11 -25.75
CA PHE A 25 -1.64 19.34 -25.39
C PHE A 25 -1.89 20.30 -24.22
N VAL A 26 -0.88 21.00 -23.72
CA VAL A 26 -1.02 21.98 -22.61
C VAL A 26 -0.50 23.38 -22.99
N ALA A 27 -0.62 23.78 -24.23
CA ALA A 27 -0.25 25.16 -24.61
C ALA A 27 -1.13 25.68 -25.74
N ALA A 28 -2.43 25.81 -25.50
CA ALA A 28 -3.30 26.60 -26.40
C ALA A 28 -4.59 27.01 -25.70
N SER A 29 -4.50 27.90 -24.70
CA SER A 29 -5.64 28.76 -24.31
C SER A 29 -5.16 30.06 -23.67
N ALA A 30 -4.31 30.79 -24.40
CA ALA A 30 -4.06 32.20 -24.19
C ALA A 30 -4.18 32.86 -25.55
N GLY A 31 -5.39 33.11 -25.97
CA GLY A 31 -5.74 33.75 -27.24
C GLY A 31 -6.69 34.92 -27.00
N THR A 32 -6.10 36.10 -26.94
CA THR A 32 -6.56 37.40 -27.46
C THR A 32 -8.08 37.63 -27.50
N VAL A 33 -8.58 38.46 -26.60
CA VAL A 33 -9.88 39.15 -26.73
C VAL A 33 -9.70 40.31 -27.73
N ALA A 34 -10.23 40.14 -28.94
CA ALA A 34 -10.45 41.26 -29.86
C ALA A 34 -11.80 41.91 -29.53
N ALA A 35 -11.77 43.18 -29.21
CA ALA A 35 -12.96 43.99 -29.03
C ALA A 35 -13.74 44.12 -30.34
N ALA A 36 -14.98 43.65 -30.35
CA ALA A 36 -15.98 44.01 -31.34
C ALA A 36 -17.15 44.70 -30.65
N THR A 37 -17.23 45.98 -30.82
CA THR A 37 -18.37 46.83 -30.42
C THR A 37 -19.51 46.57 -31.38
N ILE A 38 -20.61 45.96 -30.95
CA ILE A 38 -21.90 45.96 -31.65
C ILE A 38 -23.02 46.21 -30.64
N LEU A 39 -23.86 47.12 -31.04
CA LEU A 39 -25.03 47.74 -30.43
C LEU A 39 -26.02 46.76 -29.77
N GLY A 40 -26.45 47.15 -28.59
CA GLY A 40 -27.66 46.94 -27.84
C GLY A 40 -28.66 45.87 -28.25
N VAL A 41 -28.71 44.79 -27.50
CA VAL A 41 -29.94 44.04 -27.19
C VAL A 41 -29.77 43.51 -25.77
N GLY A 42 -30.84 43.65 -24.98
CA GLY A 42 -31.03 43.42 -23.55
C GLY A 42 -30.10 42.46 -22.84
N ALA A 43 -29.49 42.94 -21.77
CA ALA A 43 -28.76 42.14 -20.83
C ALA A 43 -29.72 41.15 -20.10
N THR A 44 -29.78 39.92 -20.56
CA THR A 44 -30.20 38.81 -19.71
C THR A 44 -29.10 38.61 -18.69
N LYS A 45 -29.41 38.79 -17.41
CA LYS A 45 -28.50 38.45 -16.29
C LYS A 45 -28.00 37.04 -16.51
N ALA A 46 -26.73 36.91 -16.79
CA ALA A 46 -26.07 35.59 -16.68
C ALA A 46 -26.26 35.13 -15.26
N SER A 47 -27.07 34.10 -15.09
CA SER A 47 -27.17 33.36 -13.83
C SER A 47 -25.76 32.88 -13.53
N ALA A 48 -25.17 33.36 -12.43
CA ALA A 48 -23.92 32.85 -11.93
C ALA A 48 -24.17 31.32 -11.76
N ALA A 49 -23.37 30.51 -12.47
CA ALA A 49 -23.38 29.06 -12.26
C ALA A 49 -23.07 28.85 -10.78
N VAL A 50 -24.08 28.42 -10.04
CA VAL A 50 -23.90 27.99 -8.64
C VAL A 50 -22.90 26.85 -8.71
N ALA A 51 -21.73 27.04 -8.09
CA ALA A 51 -20.78 25.97 -7.92
C ALA A 51 -21.53 24.76 -7.33
N PRO A 52 -21.30 23.54 -7.81
CA PRO A 52 -21.91 22.37 -7.20
C PRO A 52 -21.57 22.41 -5.71
N PRO A 53 -22.54 22.11 -4.83
CA PRO A 53 -22.28 22.09 -3.40
C PRO A 53 -21.09 21.15 -3.17
N GLU A 54 -20.17 21.58 -2.31
CA GLU A 54 -19.11 20.68 -1.82
C GLU A 54 -19.78 19.40 -1.35
N PRO A 55 -19.23 18.23 -1.68
CA PRO A 55 -19.78 16.98 -1.19
C PRO A 55 -19.83 17.06 0.33
N GLU A 56 -21.05 17.04 0.88
CA GLU A 56 -21.22 16.91 2.33
C GLU A 56 -20.37 15.74 2.78
N SER A 57 -19.55 15.96 3.81
CA SER A 57 -18.82 14.85 4.42
C SER A 57 -19.82 13.75 4.75
N PRO A 58 -19.52 12.49 4.43
CA PRO A 58 -20.42 11.40 4.76
C PRO A 58 -20.78 11.52 6.24
N ASP A 59 -22.06 11.51 6.54
CA ASP A 59 -22.53 11.57 7.92
C ASP A 59 -21.95 10.38 8.68
N THR A 60 -20.87 10.63 9.40
CA THR A 60 -20.16 9.61 10.19
C THR A 60 -20.97 9.17 11.41
N SER A 61 -22.09 9.85 11.70
CA SER A 61 -23.07 9.41 12.70
C SER A 61 -23.96 8.29 12.19
N VAL A 62 -23.96 8.02 10.88
CA VAL A 62 -24.68 6.88 10.31
C VAL A 62 -23.99 5.61 10.77
N ARG A 63 -24.64 5.03 11.70
CA ARG A 63 -24.31 3.87 12.49
C ARG A 63 -23.71 2.75 11.65
N TRP A 64 -22.64 2.17 12.15
CA TRP A 64 -22.13 0.85 11.83
C TRP A 64 -23.19 -0.29 11.96
N ASN A 65 -24.43 0.05 12.30
CA ASN A 65 -25.54 -0.88 12.55
C ASN A 65 -26.10 -1.55 11.30
N THR A 66 -25.78 -1.08 10.10
CA THR A 66 -25.98 -1.87 8.91
C THR A 66 -24.70 -2.60 8.60
N GLN A 67 -24.38 -3.57 9.41
CA GLN A 67 -23.39 -4.57 9.04
C GLN A 67 -23.85 -5.20 7.72
N PRO A 68 -22.93 -5.46 6.78
CA PRO A 68 -23.28 -6.28 5.62
C PRO A 68 -23.97 -7.60 6.01
N GLY A 69 -23.70 -8.11 7.21
CA GLY A 69 -24.38 -9.27 7.78
C GLY A 69 -25.84 -9.06 8.11
N ASP A 70 -26.28 -7.82 8.40
CA ASP A 70 -27.69 -7.54 8.71
C ASP A 70 -28.55 -7.50 7.43
N LEU A 71 -27.91 -7.22 6.28
CA LEU A 71 -28.57 -7.23 4.97
C LEU A 71 -28.46 -8.58 4.26
N TYR A 72 -27.56 -9.45 4.71
CA TYR A 72 -27.43 -10.80 4.23
C TYR A 72 -27.97 -11.76 5.27
N ASN A 73 -29.19 -12.26 5.08
CA ASN A 73 -29.57 -13.43 5.85
C ASN A 73 -28.68 -14.62 5.45
N GLU A 74 -28.54 -15.59 6.33
CA GLU A 74 -27.67 -16.77 6.15
C GLU A 74 -27.92 -17.56 4.86
N LYS A 75 -29.07 -17.32 4.19
CA LYS A 75 -29.47 -17.94 2.93
C LYS A 75 -29.11 -17.12 1.70
N ARG A 76 -28.27 -16.08 1.85
CA ARG A 76 -27.81 -15.20 0.76
C ARG A 76 -28.93 -14.45 0.05
N GLY A 77 -29.97 -14.05 0.76
CA GLY A 77 -30.98 -13.11 0.29
C GLY A 77 -30.80 -11.74 0.92
N TYR A 78 -31.25 -10.70 0.23
CA TYR A 78 -31.44 -9.40 0.83
C TYR A 78 -32.61 -9.48 1.81
N GLY A 79 -32.57 -8.74 2.92
CA GLY A 79 -33.70 -8.56 3.80
C GLY A 79 -34.85 -7.81 3.11
N ASP A 80 -35.99 -7.71 3.78
CA ASP A 80 -37.18 -6.99 3.28
C ASP A 80 -37.05 -5.46 3.45
N GLU A 81 -35.89 -4.96 3.92
CA GLU A 81 -35.68 -3.55 4.19
C GLU A 81 -35.11 -2.81 2.97
N ASP A 82 -35.43 -1.53 2.85
CA ASP A 82 -34.91 -0.66 1.81
C ASP A 82 -33.40 -0.47 1.98
N VAL A 83 -32.65 -0.59 0.88
CA VAL A 83 -31.21 -0.36 0.85
C VAL A 83 -30.92 1.09 0.48
N THR A 84 -30.22 1.81 1.33
CA THR A 84 -29.86 3.20 1.11
C THR A 84 -28.43 3.33 0.57
N GLY A 85 -28.29 3.95 -0.59
CA GLY A 85 -27.00 4.33 -1.15
C GLY A 85 -26.46 5.62 -0.51
N TRP A 86 -25.16 5.74 -0.37
CA TRP A 86 -24.51 6.91 0.22
C TRP A 86 -23.91 7.81 -0.87
N LYS A 87 -24.17 9.11 -0.78
CA LYS A 87 -23.63 10.09 -1.70
C LYS A 87 -22.08 10.09 -1.62
N GLY A 88 -21.43 10.01 -2.77
CA GLY A 88 -19.96 9.97 -2.86
C GLY A 88 -19.35 8.58 -2.70
N ARG A 89 -20.15 7.57 -2.36
CA ARG A 89 -19.69 6.17 -2.33
C ARG A 89 -20.15 5.44 -3.58
N TYR A 90 -19.22 5.06 -4.42
CA TYR A 90 -19.51 4.39 -5.71
C TYR A 90 -19.13 2.92 -5.73
N ILE A 91 -18.32 2.47 -4.75
CA ILE A 91 -17.85 1.09 -4.60
C ILE A 91 -18.26 0.58 -3.23
N TYR A 92 -18.85 -0.60 -3.19
CA TYR A 92 -19.32 -1.24 -1.97
C TYR A 92 -18.64 -2.60 -1.79
N GLY A 93 -18.41 -3.00 -0.53
CA GLY A 93 -17.79 -4.28 -0.18
C GLY A 93 -16.39 -4.15 0.40
N PRO A 94 -15.42 -3.44 -0.23
CA PRO A 94 -14.09 -3.31 0.35
C PRO A 94 -14.12 -2.59 1.70
N THR A 95 -13.52 -3.20 2.73
CA THR A 95 -13.33 -2.61 4.06
C THR A 95 -11.87 -2.23 4.31
N VAL A 96 -10.96 -2.85 3.56
CA VAL A 96 -9.51 -2.58 3.59
C VAL A 96 -9.12 -1.77 2.38
N GLY A 97 -8.40 -0.67 2.63
CA GLY A 97 -7.79 0.17 1.61
C GLY A 97 -6.28 0.11 1.66
N ILE A 98 -5.66 0.21 0.50
CA ILE A 98 -4.21 0.17 0.33
C ILE A 98 -3.76 1.45 -0.33
N ILE A 99 -2.86 2.17 0.34
CA ILE A 99 -2.18 3.33 -0.25
C ILE A 99 -1.00 2.82 -1.05
N GLN A 100 -1.03 3.07 -2.35
CA GLN A 100 -0.04 2.59 -3.31
C GLN A 100 0.95 3.69 -3.69
N LEU A 101 2.24 3.39 -3.60
CA LEU A 101 3.32 4.24 -4.14
C LEU A 101 3.42 4.06 -5.65
N PRO A 102 3.81 5.13 -6.38
CA PRO A 102 4.05 5.08 -7.83
C PRO A 102 5.42 4.45 -8.17
N ALA A 103 5.74 3.31 -7.58
CA ALA A 103 7.01 2.63 -7.77
C ALA A 103 6.99 1.70 -9.00
N ASN A 104 8.09 1.69 -9.76
CA ASN A 104 8.26 0.81 -10.91
C ASN A 104 8.79 -0.57 -10.49
N ILE A 105 7.99 -1.31 -9.72
CA ILE A 105 8.34 -2.62 -9.17
C ILE A 105 7.27 -3.63 -9.59
N PRO A 106 7.65 -4.81 -10.12
CA PRO A 106 6.69 -5.89 -10.38
C PRO A 106 6.13 -6.44 -9.06
N MET A 107 4.82 -6.23 -8.81
CA MET A 107 4.13 -6.70 -7.60
C MET A 107 3.70 -8.16 -7.78
N LEU A 108 4.43 -9.09 -7.17
CA LEU A 108 4.12 -10.53 -7.22
C LEU A 108 2.89 -10.87 -6.35
N PRO A 109 2.19 -12.01 -6.61
CA PRO A 109 1.24 -12.55 -5.64
C PRO A 109 1.94 -12.75 -4.28
N GLY A 110 1.33 -12.25 -3.22
CA GLY A 110 1.92 -12.12 -1.89
C GLY A 110 2.34 -10.70 -1.53
N ASP A 111 2.60 -9.83 -2.52
CA ASP A 111 2.75 -8.40 -2.29
C ASP A 111 1.39 -7.73 -2.07
N VAL A 112 1.31 -6.72 -1.18
CA VAL A 112 0.05 -5.99 -0.95
C VAL A 112 -0.36 -5.11 -2.12
N GLY A 113 0.55 -4.75 -2.99
CA GLY A 113 0.26 -4.06 -4.25
C GLY A 113 -0.39 -4.93 -5.30
N ASN A 114 -0.47 -6.26 -5.08
CA ASN A 114 -1.13 -7.19 -5.99
C ASN A 114 -2.49 -7.62 -5.42
N PRO A 115 -3.63 -7.25 -6.02
CA PRO A 115 -4.96 -7.57 -5.49
C PRO A 115 -5.26 -9.07 -5.42
N THR A 116 -4.55 -9.92 -6.18
CA THR A 116 -4.74 -11.39 -6.12
C THR A 116 -4.10 -12.02 -4.88
N THR A 117 -3.41 -11.24 -4.07
CA THR A 117 -2.86 -11.65 -2.76
C THR A 117 -3.96 -11.93 -1.73
N PHE A 118 -5.13 -11.33 -1.89
CA PHE A 118 -6.19 -11.34 -0.89
C PHE A 118 -7.39 -12.19 -1.30
N ASP A 119 -7.98 -12.89 -0.33
CA ASP A 119 -9.24 -13.62 -0.49
C ASP A 119 -10.49 -12.71 -0.29
N PHE A 120 -10.28 -11.42 -0.11
CA PHE A 120 -11.31 -10.41 0.06
C PHE A 120 -11.03 -9.17 -0.81
N PRO A 121 -12.06 -8.40 -1.16
CA PRO A 121 -11.89 -7.21 -1.98
C PRO A 121 -11.13 -6.11 -1.22
N VAL A 122 -10.17 -5.51 -1.89
CA VAL A 122 -9.41 -4.35 -1.41
C VAL A 122 -9.60 -3.17 -2.36
N LEU A 123 -9.42 -1.96 -1.85
CA LEU A 123 -9.48 -0.74 -2.63
C LEU A 123 -8.11 -0.06 -2.63
N TYR A 124 -7.61 0.30 -3.80
CA TYR A 124 -6.32 0.96 -3.95
C TYR A 124 -6.49 2.46 -4.15
N GLU A 125 -5.61 3.22 -3.55
CA GLU A 125 -5.45 4.66 -3.76
C GLU A 125 -4.00 4.98 -4.08
N LEU A 126 -3.73 5.37 -5.31
CA LEU A 126 -2.39 5.74 -5.76
C LEU A 126 -2.03 7.14 -5.25
N ILE A 127 -0.88 7.28 -4.64
CA ILE A 127 -0.29 8.59 -4.32
C ILE A 127 0.51 9.05 -5.53
N GLU A 128 -0.05 9.99 -6.27
CA GLU A 128 0.63 10.58 -7.42
C GLU A 128 1.56 11.73 -7.02
N GLU A 129 2.47 12.10 -7.93
CA GLU A 129 3.34 13.28 -7.81
C GLU A 129 4.27 13.26 -6.58
N ILE A 130 4.74 12.10 -6.18
CA ILE A 130 5.82 11.94 -5.20
C ILE A 130 6.94 11.09 -5.80
N ASP A 131 8.14 11.33 -5.31
CA ASP A 131 9.26 10.42 -5.51
C ASP A 131 9.17 9.32 -4.44
N PRO A 132 9.12 8.02 -4.79
CA PRO A 132 9.10 6.93 -3.82
C PRO A 132 10.25 6.98 -2.82
N PHE A 133 11.41 7.51 -3.20
CA PHE A 133 12.56 7.70 -2.31
C PHE A 133 12.29 8.68 -1.17
N TRP A 134 11.32 9.60 -1.29
CA TRP A 134 10.92 10.46 -0.17
C TRP A 134 10.24 9.67 0.95
N VAL A 135 9.69 8.50 0.65
CA VAL A 135 9.11 7.58 1.64
C VAL A 135 10.21 6.72 2.26
N LEU A 136 11.17 6.25 1.44
CA LEU A 136 12.33 5.45 1.87
C LEU A 136 13.40 6.34 2.54
N ALA A 137 13.02 7.03 3.59
CA ALA A 137 13.87 7.97 4.29
C ALA A 137 13.82 7.74 5.82
N ALA A 138 14.92 8.06 6.49
CA ALA A 138 14.97 7.99 7.96
C ALA A 138 14.05 9.01 8.63
N GLU A 139 13.74 10.12 7.95
CA GLU A 139 12.85 11.16 8.47
C GLU A 139 11.64 11.35 7.56
N PRO A 140 10.45 11.62 8.15
CA PRO A 140 9.24 11.81 7.37
C PRO A 140 9.29 13.09 6.52
N HIS A 141 8.87 12.97 5.26
CA HIS A 141 8.78 14.09 4.32
C HIS A 141 7.41 14.75 4.38
N PRO A 142 7.30 16.09 4.57
CA PRO A 142 6.00 16.78 4.77
C PRO A 142 5.02 16.58 3.62
N VAL A 143 5.48 16.64 2.36
CA VAL A 143 4.63 16.44 1.17
C VAL A 143 4.05 15.03 1.13
N VAL A 144 4.84 14.02 1.49
CA VAL A 144 4.36 12.63 1.57
C VAL A 144 3.26 12.51 2.62
N MET A 145 3.43 13.13 3.79
CA MET A 145 2.43 13.13 4.84
C MET A 145 1.09 13.71 4.38
N GLU A 146 1.11 14.86 3.71
CA GLU A 146 -0.11 15.48 3.16
C GLU A 146 -0.80 14.55 2.14
N LYS A 147 -0.04 13.96 1.23
CA LYS A 147 -0.56 13.03 0.21
C LYS A 147 -1.14 11.75 0.84
N VAL A 148 -0.48 11.18 1.85
CA VAL A 148 -0.99 10.01 2.60
C VAL A 148 -2.31 10.34 3.28
N ILE A 149 -2.41 11.46 3.99
CA ILE A 149 -3.65 11.90 4.64
C ILE A 149 -4.77 12.08 3.60
N ALA A 150 -4.47 12.72 2.48
CA ALA A 150 -5.45 12.91 1.41
C ALA A 150 -5.92 11.57 0.81
N ALA A 151 -5.01 10.62 0.59
CA ALA A 151 -5.34 9.27 0.12
C ALA A 151 -6.22 8.52 1.12
N CYS A 152 -5.90 8.58 2.41
CA CYS A 152 -6.73 8.01 3.47
C CYS A 152 -8.16 8.56 3.45
N LYS A 153 -8.30 9.89 3.30
CA LYS A 153 -9.63 10.54 3.23
C LYS A 153 -10.43 10.06 2.01
N ARG A 154 -9.79 9.94 0.83
CA ARG A 154 -10.47 9.42 -0.37
C ARG A 154 -10.93 7.96 -0.20
N LEU A 155 -10.12 7.11 0.41
CA LEU A 155 -10.51 5.74 0.76
C LEU A 155 -11.68 5.71 1.76
N THR A 156 -11.63 6.56 2.79
CA THR A 156 -12.70 6.68 3.79
C THR A 156 -14.04 7.08 3.16
N MET A 157 -14.03 8.05 2.24
CA MET A 157 -15.23 8.47 1.50
C MET A 157 -15.85 7.31 0.72
N GLN A 158 -15.06 6.35 0.28
CA GLN A 158 -15.53 5.14 -0.42
C GLN A 158 -15.92 4.00 0.53
N GLY A 159 -15.93 4.25 1.83
CA GLY A 159 -16.39 3.30 2.84
C GLY A 159 -15.33 2.40 3.43
N VAL A 160 -14.06 2.59 3.10
CA VAL A 160 -12.93 1.91 3.74
C VAL A 160 -12.83 2.34 5.21
N ARG A 161 -12.48 1.41 6.08
CA ARG A 161 -12.33 1.66 7.51
C ARG A 161 -10.97 1.25 8.07
N SER A 162 -10.27 0.38 7.39
CA SER A 162 -8.93 -0.05 7.73
C SER A 162 -8.00 0.20 6.55
N ILE A 163 -6.98 1.02 6.74
CA ILE A 163 -6.10 1.49 5.68
C ILE A 163 -4.67 1.05 5.99
N ILE A 164 -3.97 0.53 5.00
CA ILE A 164 -2.56 0.16 5.08
C ILE A 164 -1.79 0.77 3.88
N GLY A 165 -0.51 1.06 4.08
CA GLY A 165 0.36 1.46 2.98
C GLY A 165 1.11 0.28 2.38
N ASN A 166 1.55 0.41 1.13
CA ASN A 166 2.42 -0.58 0.48
C ASN A 166 3.93 -0.30 0.66
N CYS A 167 4.30 0.26 1.81
CA CYS A 167 5.69 0.47 2.19
C CYS A 167 5.80 0.54 3.71
N GLY A 168 6.76 -0.19 4.29
CA GLY A 168 6.95 -0.19 5.75
C GLY A 168 7.36 1.17 6.32
N PHE A 169 8.01 2.01 5.52
CA PHE A 169 8.36 3.37 5.92
C PHE A 169 7.17 4.33 6.08
N PHE A 170 5.95 3.93 5.70
CA PHE A 170 4.75 4.65 6.10
C PHE A 170 4.58 4.71 7.63
N ALA A 171 5.27 3.85 8.36
CA ALA A 171 5.37 3.92 9.81
C ALA A 171 5.93 5.25 10.33
N ASN A 172 6.74 5.95 9.53
CA ASN A 172 7.23 7.29 9.89
C ASN A 172 6.11 8.31 10.04
N TYR A 173 4.95 8.08 9.42
CA TYR A 173 3.80 9.00 9.36
C TYR A 173 2.65 8.59 10.28
N GLN A 174 2.75 7.45 10.98
CA GLN A 174 1.65 6.84 11.75
C GLN A 174 0.92 7.80 12.70
N PRO A 175 1.59 8.58 13.57
CA PRO A 175 0.89 9.40 14.55
C PRO A 175 0.04 10.50 13.90
N GLU A 176 0.60 11.18 12.91
CA GLU A 176 -0.04 12.31 12.25
C GLU A 176 -1.19 11.85 11.36
N VAL A 177 -1.00 10.76 10.63
CA VAL A 177 -2.06 10.18 9.79
C VAL A 177 -3.21 9.69 10.68
N ALA A 178 -2.94 8.89 11.69
CA ALA A 178 -3.98 8.38 12.59
C ALA A 178 -4.77 9.52 13.27
N LYS A 179 -4.09 10.60 13.70
CA LYS A 179 -4.73 11.78 14.29
C LYS A 179 -5.65 12.52 13.31
N SER A 180 -5.39 12.45 12.02
CA SER A 180 -6.12 13.17 10.98
C SER A 180 -7.39 12.47 10.51
N LEU A 181 -7.62 11.21 10.93
CA LEU A 181 -8.73 10.39 10.48
C LEU A 181 -9.95 10.50 11.41
N ASP A 182 -11.13 10.30 10.83
CA ASP A 182 -12.38 10.28 11.57
C ASP A 182 -12.43 9.09 12.57
N PRO A 183 -13.21 9.21 13.66
CA PRO A 183 -13.47 8.08 14.53
C PRO A 183 -14.02 6.88 13.78
N GLY A 184 -13.47 5.69 14.03
CA GLY A 184 -13.84 4.45 13.34
C GLY A 184 -13.09 4.16 12.04
N VAL A 185 -12.15 5.03 11.64
CA VAL A 185 -11.18 4.76 10.58
C VAL A 185 -9.81 4.53 11.20
N GLN A 186 -9.14 3.48 10.78
CA GLN A 186 -7.85 3.07 11.34
C GLN A 186 -6.79 3.09 10.24
N PHE A 187 -5.64 3.64 10.58
CA PHE A 187 -4.45 3.55 9.74
C PHE A 187 -3.46 2.57 10.37
N PHE A 188 -3.13 1.54 9.61
CA PHE A 188 -2.11 0.57 9.94
C PHE A 188 -0.90 0.84 9.03
N ASN A 189 0.19 1.29 9.60
CA ASN A 189 1.35 1.69 8.80
C ASN A 189 1.99 0.53 8.02
N GLY A 190 1.77 -0.71 8.46
CA GLY A 190 2.33 -1.90 7.85
C GLY A 190 2.55 -3.02 8.85
N SER A 191 3.41 -3.95 8.50
CA SER A 191 3.73 -5.14 9.30
C SER A 191 4.38 -4.82 10.64
N LEU A 192 5.09 -3.69 10.77
CA LEU A 192 5.79 -3.30 12.00
C LEU A 192 4.87 -3.14 13.21
N MET A 193 3.57 -2.85 13.02
CA MET A 193 2.61 -2.79 14.12
C MET A 193 2.41 -4.15 14.83
N GLN A 194 2.84 -5.25 14.23
CA GLN A 194 2.80 -6.57 14.85
C GLN A 194 3.97 -6.78 15.85
N VAL A 195 5.04 -5.99 15.75
CA VAL A 195 6.24 -6.15 16.60
C VAL A 195 5.93 -6.08 18.10
N PRO A 196 5.18 -5.08 18.64
CA PRO A 196 4.85 -5.01 20.07
C PRO A 196 4.04 -6.23 20.54
N MET A 197 3.08 -6.67 19.75
CA MET A 197 2.28 -7.88 20.02
C MET A 197 3.17 -9.13 20.10
N LEU A 198 4.10 -9.26 19.18
CA LEU A 198 5.03 -10.39 19.13
C LEU A 198 6.02 -10.37 20.28
N LEU A 199 6.57 -9.20 20.65
CA LEU A 199 7.45 -9.05 21.81
C LEU A 199 6.76 -9.49 23.10
N THR A 200 5.45 -9.28 23.22
CA THR A 200 4.65 -9.77 24.33
C THR A 200 4.45 -11.30 24.26
N SER A 201 4.26 -11.84 23.06
CA SER A 201 3.89 -13.24 22.87
C SER A 201 5.08 -14.22 22.93
N VAL A 202 6.29 -13.78 22.58
CA VAL A 202 7.46 -14.69 22.54
C VAL A 202 8.13 -14.92 23.88
N GLY A 203 7.73 -14.20 24.94
CA GLY A 203 8.34 -14.27 26.24
C GLY A 203 9.45 -13.21 26.46
N ALA A 204 9.69 -12.85 27.73
CA ALA A 204 10.52 -11.70 28.08
C ALA A 204 12.01 -11.87 27.73
N ASP A 205 12.48 -13.10 27.63
CA ASP A 205 13.87 -13.47 27.31
C ASP A 205 14.12 -13.65 25.81
N LYS A 206 13.08 -13.50 24.98
CA LYS A 206 13.16 -13.69 23.53
C LYS A 206 13.18 -12.36 22.80
N LYS A 207 13.62 -12.40 21.55
CA LYS A 207 13.68 -11.27 20.65
C LYS A 207 12.70 -11.43 19.48
N VAL A 208 12.40 -10.33 18.82
CA VAL A 208 11.72 -10.29 17.53
C VAL A 208 12.71 -9.81 16.47
N GLY A 209 12.86 -10.56 15.40
CA GLY A 209 13.64 -10.20 14.23
C GLY A 209 12.82 -9.36 13.26
N VAL A 210 13.38 -8.29 12.73
CA VAL A 210 12.81 -7.48 11.67
C VAL A 210 13.69 -7.57 10.44
N MET A 211 13.13 -8.04 9.34
CA MET A 211 13.80 -8.06 8.05
C MET A 211 13.29 -6.88 7.21
N THR A 212 14.20 -6.08 6.71
CA THR A 212 13.90 -4.83 5.96
C THR A 212 14.72 -4.76 4.68
N ALA A 213 14.28 -3.92 3.74
CA ALA A 213 15.07 -3.59 2.55
C ALA A 213 16.40 -2.89 2.92
N SER A 214 16.35 -2.01 3.93
CA SER A 214 17.54 -1.27 4.39
C SER A 214 17.53 -1.05 5.91
N LYS A 215 18.42 -1.75 6.60
CA LYS A 215 18.69 -1.50 8.02
C LYS A 215 19.20 -0.08 8.25
N LYS A 216 20.05 0.42 7.37
CA LYS A 216 20.66 1.75 7.48
C LYS A 216 19.62 2.88 7.49
N LEU A 217 18.46 2.68 6.83
CA LEU A 217 17.36 3.64 6.82
C LEU A 217 16.36 3.37 7.95
N LEU A 218 16.06 2.11 8.25
CA LEU A 218 15.05 1.76 9.25
C LEU A 218 15.52 2.04 10.68
N GLU A 219 16.75 1.68 11.03
CA GLU A 219 17.27 1.75 12.40
C GLU A 219 17.25 3.17 12.99
N PRO A 220 17.65 4.25 12.27
CA PRO A 220 17.57 5.62 12.76
C PRO A 220 16.16 6.24 12.67
N SER A 221 15.24 5.62 11.94
CA SER A 221 13.90 6.17 11.70
C SER A 221 12.98 6.01 12.91
N PRO A 222 11.92 6.81 13.02
CA PRO A 222 10.93 6.66 14.08
C PRO A 222 9.96 5.48 13.86
N ALA A 223 10.10 4.70 12.78
CA ALA A 223 9.12 3.71 12.32
C ALA A 223 8.72 2.69 13.40
N LEU A 224 9.69 2.06 14.05
CA LEU A 224 9.43 1.09 15.12
C LEU A 224 8.75 1.74 16.33
N LYS A 225 9.23 2.93 16.75
CA LYS A 225 8.61 3.71 17.83
C LYS A 225 7.16 4.07 17.48
N ASN A 226 6.93 4.57 16.28
CA ASN A 226 5.60 4.96 15.80
C ASN A 226 4.67 3.74 15.61
N SER A 227 5.23 2.55 15.46
CA SER A 227 4.50 1.29 15.44
C SER A 227 4.21 0.72 16.84
N GLY A 228 4.54 1.48 17.89
CA GLY A 228 4.22 1.12 19.28
C GLY A 228 5.34 0.39 20.05
N VAL A 229 6.54 0.26 19.47
CA VAL A 229 7.67 -0.36 20.17
C VAL A 229 8.23 0.63 21.18
N SER A 230 8.23 0.27 22.47
CA SER A 230 8.78 1.11 23.53
C SER A 230 10.32 1.15 23.47
N ALA A 231 10.93 2.16 24.11
CA ALA A 231 12.39 2.25 24.21
C ALA A 231 13.02 1.04 24.95
N GLU A 232 12.28 0.42 25.87
CA GLU A 232 12.73 -0.79 26.55
C GLU A 232 12.65 -1.99 25.62
N ASP A 233 11.54 -2.14 24.90
CA ASP A 233 11.32 -3.22 23.96
C ASP A 233 12.25 -3.18 22.74
N MET A 234 12.76 -2.01 22.35
CA MET A 234 13.77 -1.87 21.29
C MET A 234 15.03 -2.70 21.55
N LYS A 235 15.39 -2.97 22.81
CA LYS A 235 16.51 -3.84 23.18
C LYS A 235 16.29 -5.31 22.78
N ARG A 236 15.04 -5.67 22.50
CA ARG A 236 14.60 -7.01 22.11
C ARG A 236 14.25 -7.11 20.62
N VAL A 237 14.50 -6.06 19.85
CA VAL A 237 14.34 -6.05 18.41
C VAL A 237 15.71 -6.18 17.74
N VAL A 238 15.86 -7.12 16.82
CA VAL A 238 17.05 -7.25 15.98
C VAL A 238 16.67 -6.97 14.53
N ILE A 239 17.42 -6.05 13.87
CA ILE A 239 17.10 -5.59 12.52
C ILE A 239 18.16 -6.11 11.55
N TYR A 240 17.69 -6.74 10.47
CA TYR A 240 18.50 -7.24 9.37
C TYR A 240 18.02 -6.64 8.05
N GLY A 241 18.92 -5.94 7.37
CA GLY A 241 18.68 -5.34 6.07
C GLY A 241 19.20 -6.20 4.93
N ASN A 242 18.54 -6.14 3.78
CA ASN A 242 18.97 -6.78 2.53
C ASN A 242 19.59 -5.76 1.55
N GLU A 243 20.09 -4.64 2.05
CA GLU A 243 20.69 -3.57 1.25
C GLU A 243 21.94 -3.98 0.44
N ASP A 244 22.56 -5.10 0.78
CA ASP A 244 23.68 -5.66 0.03
C ASP A 244 23.25 -6.74 -0.98
N GLY A 245 21.95 -7.07 -1.04
CA GLY A 245 21.37 -8.04 -1.97
C GLY A 245 21.30 -7.49 -3.40
N GLU A 246 21.73 -8.28 -4.38
CA GLU A 246 21.71 -7.88 -5.79
C GLU A 246 20.27 -7.61 -6.27
N GLN A 247 19.34 -8.51 -5.94
CA GLN A 247 17.94 -8.37 -6.36
C GLN A 247 17.24 -7.25 -5.62
N MET A 248 17.54 -7.06 -4.33
CA MET A 248 17.00 -5.94 -3.56
C MET A 248 17.47 -4.60 -4.13
N ASN A 249 18.69 -4.51 -4.59
CA ASN A 249 19.21 -3.29 -5.25
C ASN A 249 18.52 -3.00 -6.59
N LEU A 250 18.09 -4.03 -7.35
CA LEU A 250 17.27 -3.83 -8.56
C LEU A 250 15.89 -3.29 -8.22
N ILE A 251 15.29 -3.77 -7.13
CA ILE A 251 13.98 -3.31 -6.63
C ILE A 251 14.06 -1.87 -6.14
N THR A 252 14.97 -1.58 -5.21
CA THR A 252 15.14 -0.23 -4.66
C THR A 252 15.64 0.78 -5.69
N GLY A 253 16.33 0.33 -6.73
CA GLY A 253 16.71 1.15 -7.89
C GLY A 253 15.61 1.34 -8.92
N GLU A 254 14.38 0.83 -8.67
CA GLU A 254 13.22 0.95 -9.57
C GLU A 254 13.50 0.51 -11.01
N THR A 255 14.32 -0.52 -11.19
CA THR A 255 14.73 -0.98 -12.54
C THR A 255 13.56 -1.65 -13.31
N GLY A 256 12.44 -1.92 -12.64
CA GLY A 256 11.28 -2.59 -13.22
C GLY A 256 11.46 -4.10 -13.41
N GLN A 257 12.56 -4.68 -12.92
CA GLN A 257 12.86 -6.11 -13.08
C GLN A 257 13.69 -6.64 -11.92
N PHE A 258 13.48 -7.89 -11.56
CA PHE A 258 14.32 -8.67 -10.65
C PHE A 258 14.05 -10.17 -10.88
N ASN A 259 14.91 -11.03 -10.34
CA ASN A 259 14.71 -12.47 -10.39
C ASN A 259 14.10 -12.97 -9.07
N PRO A 260 12.83 -13.42 -9.05
CA PRO A 260 12.15 -13.85 -7.82
C PRO A 260 12.87 -15.00 -7.10
N LYS A 261 13.44 -15.95 -7.85
CA LYS A 261 14.13 -17.11 -7.25
C LYS A 261 15.45 -16.72 -6.60
N ALA A 262 16.16 -15.76 -7.18
CA ALA A 262 17.37 -15.21 -6.59
C ALA A 262 17.05 -14.38 -5.34
N LEU A 263 15.99 -13.57 -5.36
CA LEU A 263 15.53 -12.82 -4.18
C LEU A 263 15.09 -13.77 -3.04
N GLU A 264 14.38 -14.86 -3.35
CA GLU A 264 14.04 -15.89 -2.35
C GLU A 264 15.30 -16.39 -1.63
N LYS A 265 16.35 -16.70 -2.40
CA LYS A 265 17.62 -17.17 -1.84
C LYS A 265 18.26 -16.10 -0.94
N GLU A 266 18.34 -14.85 -1.40
CA GLU A 266 18.89 -13.74 -0.59
C GLU A 266 18.16 -13.63 0.76
N LEU A 267 16.82 -13.64 0.76
CA LEU A 267 16.02 -13.48 1.97
C LEU A 267 16.09 -14.69 2.90
N VAL A 268 16.12 -15.90 2.35
CA VAL A 268 16.31 -17.12 3.15
C VAL A 268 17.70 -17.14 3.82
N ASP A 269 18.74 -16.75 3.09
CA ASP A 269 20.10 -16.70 3.64
C ASP A 269 20.21 -15.59 4.71
N LEU A 270 19.56 -14.43 4.50
CA LEU A 270 19.48 -13.37 5.49
C LEU A 270 18.79 -13.83 6.79
N ALA A 271 17.66 -14.54 6.66
CA ALA A 271 16.94 -15.09 7.82
C ALA A 271 17.73 -16.15 8.57
N LYS A 272 18.43 -17.03 7.85
CA LYS A 272 19.32 -18.03 8.49
C LYS A 272 20.43 -17.35 9.28
N ARG A 273 21.11 -16.38 8.69
CA ARG A 273 22.14 -15.58 9.38
C ARG A 273 21.59 -14.91 10.65
N MET A 274 20.37 -14.33 10.58
CA MET A 274 19.73 -13.75 11.76
C MET A 274 19.56 -14.77 12.88
N ILE A 275 19.11 -15.99 12.59
CA ILE A 275 18.86 -17.03 13.61
C ILE A 275 20.17 -17.64 14.12
N GLU A 276 21.19 -17.73 13.28
CA GLU A 276 22.55 -18.18 13.68
C GLU A 276 23.17 -17.19 14.67
N GLU A 277 23.08 -15.89 14.41
CA GLU A 277 23.64 -14.84 15.26
C GLU A 277 22.74 -14.55 16.50
N HIS A 278 21.42 -14.77 16.38
CA HIS A 278 20.43 -14.54 17.44
C HIS A 278 19.47 -15.74 17.58
N PRO A 279 19.92 -16.85 18.18
CA PRO A 279 19.09 -18.05 18.35
C PRO A 279 17.88 -17.84 19.28
N ASP A 280 17.89 -16.77 20.06
CA ASP A 280 16.81 -16.29 20.93
C ASP A 280 15.70 -15.52 20.19
N VAL A 281 15.78 -15.32 18.87
CA VAL A 281 14.68 -14.78 18.06
C VAL A 281 13.54 -15.79 18.02
N GLY A 282 12.37 -15.38 18.54
CA GLY A 282 11.16 -16.21 18.60
C GLY A 282 10.19 -16.01 17.43
N ALA A 283 10.21 -14.83 16.79
CA ALA A 283 9.36 -14.49 15.67
C ALA A 283 10.10 -13.54 14.73
N ILE A 284 9.72 -13.52 13.44
CA ILE A 284 10.27 -12.64 12.42
C ILE A 284 9.14 -11.78 11.82
N VAL A 285 9.41 -10.51 11.61
CA VAL A 285 8.54 -9.56 10.89
C VAL A 285 9.24 -9.12 9.61
N LEU A 286 8.56 -9.27 8.49
CA LEU A 286 9.00 -8.77 7.18
C LEU A 286 8.46 -7.34 7.00
N GLU A 287 9.37 -6.36 7.04
CA GLU A 287 8.99 -4.94 6.95
C GLU A 287 8.78 -4.48 5.51
N CYS A 288 9.47 -5.06 4.55
CA CYS A 288 9.37 -4.72 3.14
C CYS A 288 8.20 -5.44 2.46
N THR A 289 7.44 -4.75 1.63
CA THR A 289 6.25 -5.29 0.95
C THR A 289 6.56 -6.31 -0.14
N GLU A 290 7.78 -6.31 -0.65
CA GLU A 290 8.26 -7.29 -1.62
C GLU A 290 8.68 -8.62 -0.98
N PHE A 291 8.70 -8.73 0.37
CA PHE A 291 9.14 -9.93 1.08
C PHE A 291 8.05 -10.99 1.33
N PRO A 292 6.77 -10.65 1.51
CA PRO A 292 5.73 -11.64 1.81
C PRO A 292 5.61 -12.79 0.80
N PRO A 293 5.85 -12.63 -0.51
CA PRO A 293 5.88 -13.75 -1.45
C PRO A 293 6.83 -14.89 -1.02
N TYR A 294 7.83 -14.59 -0.20
CA TYR A 294 8.88 -15.51 0.27
C TYR A 294 8.71 -15.93 1.73
N ALA A 295 7.68 -15.45 2.41
CA ALA A 295 7.42 -15.74 3.83
C ALA A 295 7.40 -17.23 4.14
N HIS A 296 6.78 -18.03 3.27
CA HIS A 296 6.74 -19.49 3.42
C HIS A 296 8.15 -20.13 3.36
N ALA A 297 8.97 -19.72 2.39
CA ALA A 297 10.34 -20.24 2.24
C ALA A 297 11.21 -19.86 3.45
N ILE A 298 11.11 -18.61 3.91
CA ILE A 298 11.78 -18.13 5.13
C ILE A 298 11.34 -18.94 6.33
N GLN A 299 10.04 -19.05 6.58
CA GLN A 299 9.47 -19.79 7.71
C GLN A 299 9.95 -21.24 7.72
N HIS A 300 9.91 -21.92 6.57
CA HIS A 300 10.36 -23.29 6.43
C HIS A 300 11.85 -23.47 6.75
N ALA A 301 12.69 -22.51 6.32
CA ALA A 301 14.13 -22.56 6.50
C ALA A 301 14.56 -22.34 7.95
N VAL A 302 13.91 -21.42 8.69
CA VAL A 302 14.36 -21.03 10.04
C VAL A 302 13.50 -21.54 11.17
N ARG A 303 12.34 -22.18 10.87
CA ARG A 303 11.42 -22.73 11.86
C ARG A 303 10.97 -21.72 12.92
N ARG A 304 10.69 -20.48 12.50
CA ARG A 304 10.11 -19.41 13.32
C ARG A 304 8.82 -18.94 12.67
N SER A 305 7.89 -18.37 13.45
CA SER A 305 6.73 -17.70 12.88
C SER A 305 7.19 -16.45 12.09
N VAL A 306 6.59 -16.25 10.93
CA VAL A 306 6.87 -15.12 10.04
C VAL A 306 5.59 -14.31 9.90
N TRP A 307 5.71 -13.02 10.10
CA TRP A 307 4.64 -12.04 10.08
C TRP A 307 4.98 -10.95 9.08
N ASP A 308 3.99 -10.48 8.35
CA ASP A 308 4.21 -9.61 7.21
C ASP A 308 3.00 -8.69 6.96
N PHE A 309 3.00 -8.00 5.83
CA PHE A 309 1.89 -7.14 5.42
C PHE A 309 0.60 -7.92 5.16
N VAL A 310 0.68 -9.14 4.64
CA VAL A 310 -0.51 -9.96 4.36
C VAL A 310 -1.15 -10.42 5.66
N THR A 311 -0.37 -10.84 6.64
CA THR A 311 -0.88 -11.20 7.97
C THR A 311 -1.53 -9.98 8.65
N MET A 312 -0.98 -8.77 8.49
CA MET A 312 -1.59 -7.54 8.98
C MET A 312 -2.89 -7.22 8.25
N ALA A 313 -2.92 -7.30 6.92
CA ALA A 313 -4.12 -7.02 6.14
C ALA A 313 -5.26 -8.00 6.45
N ASN A 314 -4.95 -9.28 6.65
CA ASN A 314 -5.92 -10.29 7.11
C ASN A 314 -6.47 -9.96 8.51
N PHE A 315 -5.60 -9.54 9.44
CA PHE A 315 -6.02 -9.07 10.77
C PHE A 315 -6.95 -7.86 10.68
N MET A 316 -6.61 -6.88 9.86
CA MET A 316 -7.42 -5.69 9.60
C MET A 316 -8.78 -6.06 9.03
N HIS A 317 -8.81 -6.93 8.01
CA HIS A 317 -10.05 -7.38 7.40
C HIS A 317 -10.94 -8.12 8.42
N ALA A 318 -10.38 -9.03 9.18
CA ALA A 318 -11.12 -9.75 10.23
C ALA A 318 -11.73 -8.81 11.28
N GLY A 319 -11.02 -7.73 11.64
CA GLY A 319 -11.54 -6.72 12.56
C GLY A 319 -12.61 -5.81 11.96
N ALA A 320 -12.46 -5.46 10.68
CA ALA A 320 -13.36 -4.54 9.98
C ALA A 320 -14.62 -5.23 9.40
N MET A 321 -14.60 -6.55 9.26
CA MET A 321 -15.65 -7.34 8.63
C MET A 321 -15.99 -8.57 9.47
N GLN A 322 -16.69 -8.33 10.57
CA GLN A 322 -17.20 -9.43 11.40
C GLN A 322 -18.34 -10.15 10.67
N THR A 323 -18.28 -11.47 10.67
CA THR A 323 -19.36 -12.31 10.14
C THR A 323 -20.12 -12.95 11.30
N PRO A 324 -21.46 -13.12 11.19
CA PRO A 324 -22.22 -13.85 12.20
C PRO A 324 -21.69 -15.28 12.35
N TYR A 325 -21.52 -15.70 13.59
CA TYR A 325 -21.17 -17.09 13.86
C TYR A 325 -22.40 -17.97 13.74
N THR A 326 -22.30 -19.05 12.99
CA THR A 326 -23.33 -20.08 12.87
C THR A 326 -22.85 -21.36 13.54
N GLY A 327 -23.75 -22.08 14.21
CA GLY A 327 -23.39 -23.31 14.92
C GLY A 327 -24.59 -23.93 15.65
N TRP A 328 -24.33 -25.01 16.36
CA TRP A 328 -25.36 -25.73 17.11
C TRP A 328 -25.15 -25.47 18.61
N MET A 329 -26.25 -25.16 19.31
CA MET A 329 -26.34 -25.29 20.77
C MET A 329 -27.07 -26.60 21.04
N LEU A 330 -26.34 -27.63 21.43
CA LEU A 330 -26.90 -28.88 21.86
C LEU A 330 -27.11 -28.90 23.37
#